data_6b47bcfcb7546c8562122b619ad9d41b
#
_entry.id   6b47bcfcb7546c8562122b619ad9d41b
#
_cell.length_a   1.000
_cell.length_b   1.000
_cell.length_c   1.000
_cell.angle_alpha   90.00
_cell.angle_beta   90.00
_cell.angle_gamma   90.00
#
_symmetry.space_group_name_H-M   'P 1'
#
loop_
_entity.id
_entity.type
_entity.pdbx_description
1 polymer ?
#
loop_
_entity_poly.entity_id
_entity_poly.type
_entity_poly.pdbx_seq_one_letter_code
_entity_poly.pdbx_strand_id
1 'polypeptide(L)'
;MDMKATEAMQDASSQQGSKFYRYGQLALLVVAAGTIYPVFYLRQVYQSSMLVAMGIDNQQLGYLYSSMGTAFVLSYLPSGWLADRLPPRLLITFSLFATGLLALWYATLPGFDYLPVIFFMGGLTTGLTFWAPLLKRLKSLAAKEEQGRFFGMLDGGRGVIEASLATIALTLFTYQTSKQGQSLAEGFQLVIHLYAYSCIALAILFALLRDPRKPAAVTETMQVQKGNLLADLNFLCRLPELWLMTAIVFCGYHLFWATYSFSAYLEQGGLGLSAAAAATVTTAKLWMRPFGGIGGGLLGDRLTPLRVLICALVLATLGIAGLIIATMFHGVVLAAGLVLFIGLMVYAIRGLYWAILDVCNVPVRVTGLAIGIVSVIAYSPDILLPLINGWTTQHFPGVVGYQIYYSYIVTMGVLGVIAALILNKRIAKRKAA
;
A
#
# COMPACT_ATOMS: atom_id res chain seq x y z
N MET A 1 48.21 12.39 29.48
CA MET A 1 46.97 11.62 29.51
C MET A 1 45.85 12.66 29.65
N ASP A 2 44.93 12.98 28.81
CA ASP A 2 44.08 12.32 27.92
C ASP A 2 43.27 13.28 27.04
N MET A 3 43.93 14.14 26.29
CA MET A 3 43.15 14.96 25.32
C MET A 3 42.58 14.07 24.20
N LYS A 4 43.34 13.06 23.75
CA LYS A 4 42.88 12.08 22.77
C LYS A 4 41.76 11.17 23.27
N ALA A 5 41.74 10.81 24.55
CA ALA A 5 40.67 10.00 25.15
C ALA A 5 39.36 10.82 25.30
N THR A 6 39.47 12.11 25.62
CA THR A 6 38.31 13.01 25.72
C THR A 6 37.73 13.33 24.36
N GLU A 7 38.58 13.52 23.31
CA GLU A 7 38.11 13.67 21.92
C GLU A 7 37.44 12.41 21.40
N ALA A 8 38.01 11.23 21.65
CA ALA A 8 37.40 9.95 21.26
C ALA A 8 36.05 9.66 21.96
N MET A 9 35.94 10.07 23.27
CA MET A 9 34.65 9.99 23.99
C MET A 9 33.63 11.00 23.50
N GLN A 10 34.02 12.22 23.15
CA GLN A 10 33.13 13.21 22.54
C GLN A 10 32.67 12.80 21.12
N ASP A 11 33.57 12.24 20.32
CA ASP A 11 33.23 11.70 18.99
C ASP A 11 32.29 10.50 19.10
N ALA A 12 32.52 9.58 20.03
CA ALA A 12 31.65 8.44 20.27
C ALA A 12 30.25 8.85 20.76
N SER A 13 30.18 9.86 21.66
CA SER A 13 28.89 10.38 22.15
C SER A 13 28.13 11.17 21.07
N SER A 14 28.83 11.93 20.23
CA SER A 14 28.21 12.65 19.09
C SER A 14 27.71 11.69 18.02
N GLN A 15 28.43 10.60 17.70
CA GLN A 15 28.02 9.57 16.79
C GLN A 15 26.83 8.76 17.34
N GLN A 16 26.79 8.47 18.64
CA GLN A 16 25.70 7.77 19.29
C GLN A 16 24.43 8.62 19.35
N GLY A 17 24.54 9.92 19.65
CA GLY A 17 23.44 10.89 19.56
C GLY A 17 22.89 11.03 18.14
N SER A 18 23.78 11.04 17.13
CA SER A 18 23.40 11.06 15.72
C SER A 18 22.64 9.80 15.29
N LYS A 19 23.05 8.60 15.73
CA LYS A 19 22.36 7.34 15.45
C LYS A 19 20.98 7.29 16.09
N PHE A 20 20.87 7.62 17.37
CA PHE A 20 19.58 7.65 18.09
C PHE A 20 18.57 8.58 17.41
N TYR A 21 19.02 9.77 17.03
CA TYR A 21 18.18 10.71 16.28
C TYR A 21 17.69 10.13 14.93
N ARG A 22 18.58 9.49 14.16
CA ARG A 22 18.25 8.90 12.85
C ARG A 22 17.22 7.79 12.98
N TYR A 23 17.38 6.88 13.93
CA TYR A 23 16.42 5.78 14.16
C TYR A 23 15.11 6.29 14.77
N GLY A 24 15.13 7.32 15.61
CA GLY A 24 13.93 7.99 16.10
C GLY A 24 13.12 8.64 14.98
N GLN A 25 13.78 9.34 14.06
CA GLN A 25 13.14 9.89 12.86
C GLN A 25 12.59 8.79 11.94
N LEU A 26 13.34 7.69 11.77
CA LEU A 26 12.86 6.54 11.01
C LEU A 26 11.59 5.95 11.63
N ALA A 27 11.58 5.71 12.94
CA ALA A 27 10.42 5.19 13.65
C ALA A 27 9.19 6.10 13.45
N LEU A 28 9.38 7.42 13.51
CA LEU A 28 8.31 8.38 13.28
C LEU A 28 7.77 8.34 11.83
N LEU A 29 8.67 8.20 10.84
CA LEU A 29 8.26 8.03 9.43
C LEU A 29 7.49 6.72 9.23
N VAL A 30 7.90 5.64 9.89
CA VAL A 30 7.22 4.34 9.89
C VAL A 30 5.81 4.46 10.46
N VAL A 31 5.66 5.12 11.62
CA VAL A 31 4.35 5.34 12.25
C VAL A 31 3.46 6.20 11.34
N ALA A 32 3.98 7.28 10.78
CA ALA A 32 3.23 8.13 9.86
C ALA A 32 2.76 7.35 8.61
N ALA A 33 3.64 6.54 8.02
CA ALA A 33 3.31 5.75 6.83
C ALA A 33 2.28 4.65 7.11
N GLY A 34 2.25 4.09 8.32
CA GLY A 34 1.27 3.09 8.74
C GLY A 34 -0.08 3.69 9.13
N THR A 35 -0.13 4.99 9.47
CA THR A 35 -1.33 5.65 10.01
C THR A 35 -2.14 6.38 8.95
N ILE A 36 -1.48 7.02 7.96
CA ILE A 36 -2.15 7.98 7.07
C ILE A 36 -3.13 7.34 6.07
N TYR A 37 -2.82 6.14 5.57
CA TYR A 37 -3.63 5.50 4.53
C TYR A 37 -4.90 4.79 5.04
N PRO A 38 -4.89 4.08 6.19
CA PRO A 38 -6.01 3.22 6.58
C PRO A 38 -7.36 3.90 6.65
N VAL A 39 -7.44 5.19 7.00
CA VAL A 39 -8.69 5.94 7.11
C VAL A 39 -9.51 5.94 5.81
N PHE A 40 -8.84 5.95 4.66
CA PHE A 40 -9.49 5.87 3.35
C PHE A 40 -9.64 4.44 2.84
N TYR A 41 -9.01 3.46 3.49
CA TYR A 41 -9.09 2.04 3.13
C TYR A 41 -9.90 1.20 4.11
N LEU A 42 -10.78 1.83 4.90
CA LEU A 42 -11.66 1.16 5.88
C LEU A 42 -12.56 0.09 5.25
N ARG A 43 -12.85 0.19 3.96
CA ARG A 43 -13.56 -0.81 3.17
C ARG A 43 -13.01 -2.23 3.39
N GLN A 44 -11.70 -2.41 3.49
CA GLN A 44 -11.11 -3.75 3.60
C GLN A 44 -11.49 -4.51 4.88
N VAL A 45 -11.97 -3.78 5.90
CA VAL A 45 -12.38 -4.34 7.20
C VAL A 45 -13.86 -4.12 7.47
N TYR A 46 -14.41 -2.96 7.09
CA TYR A 46 -15.75 -2.49 7.52
C TYR A 46 -16.68 -2.20 6.33
N GLN A 47 -16.57 -2.91 5.18
CA GLN A 47 -17.36 -2.55 3.98
C GLN A 47 -18.87 -2.49 4.28
N SER A 48 -19.45 -3.52 4.89
CA SER A 48 -20.89 -3.54 5.18
C SER A 48 -21.30 -2.42 6.14
N SER A 49 -20.52 -2.19 7.20
CA SER A 49 -20.77 -1.09 8.14
C SER A 49 -20.68 0.27 7.45
N MET A 50 -19.74 0.42 6.53
CA MET A 50 -19.53 1.62 5.71
C MET A 50 -20.75 1.91 4.80
N LEU A 51 -21.29 0.88 4.13
CA LEU A 51 -22.49 1.02 3.29
C LEU A 51 -23.69 1.46 4.12
N VAL A 52 -23.92 0.82 5.27
CA VAL A 52 -25.01 1.14 6.19
C VAL A 52 -24.84 2.55 6.77
N ALA A 53 -23.64 2.88 7.26
CA ALA A 53 -23.38 4.16 7.93
C ALA A 53 -23.54 5.37 6.99
N MET A 54 -23.19 5.23 5.72
CA MET A 54 -23.25 6.31 4.74
C MET A 54 -24.53 6.27 3.88
N GLY A 55 -25.35 5.21 4.01
CA GLY A 55 -26.55 5.04 3.18
C GLY A 55 -26.25 4.93 1.68
N ILE A 56 -25.13 4.28 1.32
CA ILE A 56 -24.67 4.12 -0.07
C ILE A 56 -24.70 2.65 -0.48
N ASP A 57 -24.75 2.43 -1.79
CA ASP A 57 -24.65 1.11 -2.38
C ASP A 57 -23.21 0.74 -2.80
N ASN A 58 -23.01 -0.51 -3.28
CA ASN A 58 -21.73 -1.00 -3.71
C ASN A 58 -21.18 -0.26 -4.94
N GLN A 59 -22.05 0.19 -5.84
CA GLN A 59 -21.64 0.95 -7.02
C GLN A 59 -21.15 2.34 -6.64
N GLN A 60 -21.86 3.02 -5.76
CA GLN A 60 -21.47 4.32 -5.19
C GLN A 60 -20.12 4.19 -4.45
N LEU A 61 -19.95 3.13 -3.65
CA LEU A 61 -18.67 2.83 -3.01
C LEU A 61 -17.54 2.64 -4.06
N GLY A 62 -17.83 1.99 -5.17
CA GLY A 62 -16.92 1.88 -6.31
C GLY A 62 -16.48 3.24 -6.87
N TYR A 63 -17.41 4.18 -7.03
CA TYR A 63 -17.11 5.54 -7.47
C TYR A 63 -16.21 6.30 -6.50
N LEU A 64 -16.42 6.16 -5.18
CA LEU A 64 -15.56 6.80 -4.17
C LEU A 64 -14.10 6.35 -4.30
N TYR A 65 -13.87 5.04 -4.35
CA TYR A 65 -12.51 4.51 -4.48
C TYR A 65 -11.88 4.79 -5.84
N SER A 66 -12.66 4.80 -6.91
CA SER A 66 -12.18 5.20 -8.24
C SER A 66 -11.77 6.68 -8.29
N SER A 67 -12.52 7.56 -7.62
CA SER A 67 -12.17 8.97 -7.50
C SER A 67 -10.84 9.15 -6.75
N MET A 68 -10.62 8.41 -5.66
CA MET A 68 -9.36 8.39 -4.94
C MET A 68 -8.22 7.83 -5.80
N GLY A 69 -8.45 6.73 -6.52
CA GLY A 69 -7.48 6.15 -7.46
C GLY A 69 -7.08 7.12 -8.56
N THR A 70 -8.02 7.88 -9.10
CA THR A 70 -7.77 8.96 -10.06
C THR A 70 -6.83 10.02 -9.47
N ALA A 71 -7.10 10.45 -8.23
CA ALA A 71 -6.23 11.39 -7.52
C ALA A 71 -4.81 10.84 -7.33
N PHE A 72 -4.65 9.55 -7.04
CA PHE A 72 -3.32 8.90 -6.96
C PHE A 72 -2.59 8.94 -8.29
N VAL A 73 -3.22 8.52 -9.38
CA VAL A 73 -2.60 8.51 -10.71
C VAL A 73 -2.16 9.92 -11.11
N LEU A 74 -3.00 10.93 -10.88
CA LEU A 74 -2.67 12.33 -11.13
C LEU A 74 -1.53 12.84 -10.24
N SER A 75 -1.35 12.26 -9.06
CA SER A 75 -0.35 12.67 -8.07
C SER A 75 1.07 12.14 -8.36
N TYR A 76 1.23 11.02 -9.07
CA TYR A 76 2.53 10.35 -9.19
C TYR A 76 3.62 11.25 -9.78
N LEU A 77 3.34 11.97 -10.86
CA LEU A 77 4.32 12.85 -11.49
C LEU A 77 4.55 14.15 -10.69
N PRO A 78 3.49 14.90 -10.26
CA PRO A 78 3.67 16.14 -9.51
C PRO A 78 4.29 15.93 -8.12
N SER A 79 4.08 14.77 -7.48
CA SER A 79 4.58 14.47 -6.12
C SER A 79 6.11 14.55 -6.04
N GLY A 80 6.80 13.96 -7.02
CA GLY A 80 8.26 14.04 -7.11
C GLY A 80 8.77 15.47 -7.27
N TRP A 81 8.16 16.22 -8.19
CA TRP A 81 8.49 17.63 -8.43
C TRP A 81 8.27 18.50 -7.19
N LEU A 82 7.17 18.28 -6.46
CA LEU A 82 6.85 19.00 -5.23
C LEU A 82 7.85 18.66 -4.12
N ALA A 83 8.19 17.37 -3.97
CA ALA A 83 9.17 16.90 -3.00
C ALA A 83 10.56 17.49 -3.24
N ASP A 84 10.91 17.84 -4.48
CA ASP A 84 12.21 18.44 -4.78
C ASP A 84 12.29 19.93 -4.44
N ARG A 85 11.17 20.63 -4.41
CA ARG A 85 11.11 22.08 -4.18
C ARG A 85 10.78 22.47 -2.75
N LEU A 86 10.02 21.65 -2.04
CA LEU A 86 9.59 21.94 -0.67
C LEU A 86 10.27 21.02 0.34
N PRO A 87 10.46 21.47 1.58
CA PRO A 87 11.00 20.63 2.64
C PRO A 87 10.11 19.42 2.89
N PRO A 88 10.65 18.18 2.88
CA PRO A 88 9.87 16.97 3.10
C PRO A 88 9.05 16.98 4.38
N ARG A 89 9.61 17.56 5.45
CA ARG A 89 8.92 17.70 6.74
C ARG A 89 7.62 18.52 6.61
N LEU A 90 7.69 19.66 5.93
CA LEU A 90 6.52 20.52 5.74
C LEU A 90 5.41 19.77 4.98
N LEU A 91 5.78 19.06 3.91
CA LEU A 91 4.84 18.28 3.10
C LEU A 91 4.22 17.13 3.90
N ILE A 92 5.01 16.38 4.66
CA ILE A 92 4.52 15.30 5.53
C ILE A 92 3.58 15.86 6.61
N THR A 93 3.95 16.96 7.26
CA THR A 93 3.11 17.62 8.28
C THR A 93 1.79 18.08 7.69
N PHE A 94 1.83 18.77 6.55
CA PHE A 94 0.62 19.20 5.82
C PHE A 94 -0.26 18.01 5.45
N SER A 95 0.33 16.97 4.91
CA SER A 95 -0.37 15.76 4.49
C SER A 95 -1.12 15.09 5.64
N LEU A 96 -0.45 14.87 6.77
CA LEU A 96 -1.05 14.28 7.96
C LEU A 96 -2.16 15.17 8.52
N PHE A 97 -1.95 16.48 8.60
CA PHE A 97 -2.93 17.43 9.11
C PHE A 97 -4.16 17.50 8.20
N ALA A 98 -3.96 17.69 6.90
CA ALA A 98 -5.04 17.74 5.93
C ALA A 98 -5.83 16.43 5.86
N THR A 99 -5.15 15.28 5.90
CA THR A 99 -5.79 13.96 5.97
C THR A 99 -6.61 13.81 7.25
N GLY A 100 -6.10 14.28 8.40
CA GLY A 100 -6.83 14.26 9.67
C GLY A 100 -8.09 15.13 9.62
N LEU A 101 -8.02 16.34 9.05
CA LEU A 101 -9.21 17.21 8.88
C LEU A 101 -10.24 16.61 7.92
N LEU A 102 -9.79 16.04 6.79
CA LEU A 102 -10.67 15.32 5.86
C LEU A 102 -11.33 14.11 6.54
N ALA A 103 -10.59 13.40 7.39
CA ALA A 103 -11.14 12.29 8.15
C ALA A 103 -12.17 12.76 9.19
N LEU A 104 -12.00 13.91 9.84
CA LEU A 104 -13.02 14.51 10.71
C LEU A 104 -14.27 14.88 9.92
N TRP A 105 -14.12 15.45 8.73
CA TRP A 105 -15.26 15.69 7.85
C TRP A 105 -15.93 14.39 7.43
N TYR A 106 -15.15 13.38 7.06
CA TYR A 106 -15.67 12.04 6.75
C TYR A 106 -16.44 11.42 7.93
N ALA A 107 -15.97 11.62 9.18
CA ALA A 107 -16.61 11.14 10.39
C ALA A 107 -18.00 11.75 10.64
N THR A 108 -18.34 12.90 10.02
CA THR A 108 -19.70 13.45 10.09
C THR A 108 -20.71 12.65 9.26
N LEU A 109 -20.25 11.65 8.50
CA LEU A 109 -21.04 10.84 7.56
C LEU A 109 -21.86 11.71 6.61
N PRO A 110 -21.24 12.60 5.84
CA PRO A 110 -21.96 13.51 4.96
C PRO A 110 -22.66 12.74 3.83
N GLY A 111 -23.66 13.38 3.20
CA GLY A 111 -24.34 12.82 2.05
C GLY A 111 -23.41 12.47 0.90
N PHE A 112 -23.87 11.58 0.01
CA PHE A 112 -23.06 11.01 -1.08
C PHE A 112 -22.36 12.07 -1.95
N ASP A 113 -22.99 13.24 -2.18
CA ASP A 113 -22.44 14.31 -3.02
C ASP A 113 -21.07 14.84 -2.53
N TYR A 114 -20.81 14.76 -1.22
CA TYR A 114 -19.55 15.22 -0.63
C TYR A 114 -18.48 14.10 -0.55
N LEU A 115 -18.90 12.85 -0.50
CA LEU A 115 -17.99 11.72 -0.33
C LEU A 115 -16.95 11.59 -1.45
N PRO A 116 -17.28 11.73 -2.76
CA PRO A 116 -16.27 11.70 -3.82
C PRO A 116 -15.21 12.78 -3.68
N VAL A 117 -15.59 13.98 -3.17
CA VAL A 117 -14.65 15.07 -2.91
C VAL A 117 -13.70 14.71 -1.78
N ILE A 118 -14.22 14.15 -0.68
CA ILE A 118 -13.41 13.70 0.46
C ILE A 118 -12.40 12.64 0.02
N PHE A 119 -12.84 11.64 -0.75
CA PHE A 119 -11.97 10.57 -1.23
C PHE A 119 -10.95 11.06 -2.24
N PHE A 120 -11.34 11.94 -3.17
CA PHE A 120 -10.41 12.56 -4.12
C PHE A 120 -9.35 13.38 -3.40
N MET A 121 -9.76 14.27 -2.49
CA MET A 121 -8.83 15.07 -1.68
C MET A 121 -7.95 14.18 -0.79
N GLY A 122 -8.50 13.09 -0.23
CA GLY A 122 -7.76 12.08 0.50
C GLY A 122 -6.67 11.43 -0.36
N GLY A 123 -6.97 11.12 -1.62
CA GLY A 123 -5.99 10.65 -2.60
C GLY A 123 -4.88 11.67 -2.87
N LEU A 124 -5.23 12.97 -3.00
CA LEU A 124 -4.24 14.03 -3.17
C LEU A 124 -3.36 14.22 -1.92
N THR A 125 -3.94 14.28 -0.73
CA THR A 125 -3.16 14.47 0.50
C THR A 125 -2.21 13.32 0.79
N THR A 126 -2.59 12.11 0.45
CA THR A 126 -1.76 10.91 0.69
C THR A 126 -0.84 10.56 -0.48
N GLY A 127 -1.23 10.86 -1.72
CA GLY A 127 -0.44 10.59 -2.93
C GLY A 127 0.51 11.73 -3.29
N LEU A 128 -0.01 12.97 -3.38
CA LEU A 128 0.75 14.12 -3.86
C LEU A 128 1.76 14.64 -2.84
N THR A 129 1.35 14.78 -1.57
CA THR A 129 2.14 15.49 -0.56
C THR A 129 2.80 14.58 0.48
N PHE A 130 2.55 13.26 0.46
CA PHE A 130 3.09 12.36 1.47
C PHE A 130 4.17 11.41 0.96
N TRP A 131 3.89 10.58 -0.06
CA TRP A 131 4.73 9.43 -0.35
C TRP A 131 6.13 9.78 -0.85
N ALA A 132 6.26 10.63 -1.88
CA ALA A 132 7.56 11.04 -2.38
C ALA A 132 8.38 11.85 -1.36
N PRO A 133 7.82 12.82 -0.61
CA PRO A 133 8.49 13.49 0.50
C PRO A 133 8.97 12.53 1.60
N LEU A 134 8.16 11.53 1.96
CA LEU A 134 8.53 10.50 2.94
C LEU A 134 9.77 9.72 2.48
N LEU A 135 9.77 9.23 1.24
CA LEU A 135 10.91 8.48 0.69
C LEU A 135 12.16 9.36 0.58
N LYS A 136 12.01 10.64 0.20
CA LYS A 136 13.12 11.59 0.16
C LYS A 136 13.70 11.83 1.56
N ARG A 137 12.84 12.01 2.57
CA ARG A 137 13.28 12.14 3.96
C ARG A 137 14.00 10.89 4.45
N LEU A 138 13.42 9.71 4.19
CA LEU A 138 14.02 8.42 4.54
C LEU A 138 15.43 8.29 3.95
N LYS A 139 15.57 8.55 2.65
CA LYS A 139 16.86 8.50 1.95
C LYS A 139 17.88 9.48 2.56
N SER A 140 17.45 10.65 3.02
CA SER A 140 18.34 11.64 3.65
C SER A 140 18.80 11.23 5.04
N LEU A 141 18.10 10.34 5.74
CA LEU A 141 18.46 9.81 7.06
C LEU A 141 19.41 8.62 6.96
N ALA A 142 19.32 7.83 5.89
CA ALA A 142 20.10 6.61 5.71
C ALA A 142 21.49 6.91 5.17
N ALA A 143 22.54 6.30 5.77
CA ALA A 143 23.85 6.24 5.14
C ALA A 143 23.79 5.38 3.86
N LYS A 144 24.74 5.51 2.94
CA LYS A 144 24.72 4.79 1.65
C LYS A 144 24.62 3.27 1.85
N GLU A 145 25.32 2.74 2.83
CA GLU A 145 25.39 1.31 3.17
C GLU A 145 24.13 0.82 3.91
N GLU A 146 23.34 1.73 4.52
CA GLU A 146 22.16 1.41 5.32
C GLU A 146 20.83 1.65 4.58
N GLN A 147 20.86 2.14 3.33
CA GLN A 147 19.63 2.49 2.61
C GLN A 147 18.67 1.31 2.49
N GLY A 148 19.15 0.14 2.07
CA GLY A 148 18.33 -1.06 1.97
C GLY A 148 17.65 -1.43 3.30
N ARG A 149 18.39 -1.32 4.41
CA ARG A 149 17.87 -1.57 5.76
C ARG A 149 16.78 -0.57 6.16
N PHE A 150 16.98 0.72 5.88
CA PHE A 150 15.99 1.77 6.20
C PHE A 150 14.71 1.62 5.40
N PHE A 151 14.79 1.31 4.09
CA PHE A 151 13.62 1.04 3.26
C PHE A 151 12.89 -0.23 3.70
N GLY A 152 13.61 -1.29 4.04
CA GLY A 152 13.04 -2.52 4.58
C GLY A 152 12.32 -2.30 5.92
N MET A 153 12.93 -1.50 6.83
CA MET A 153 12.31 -1.13 8.11
C MET A 153 11.06 -0.24 7.91
N LEU A 154 11.07 0.64 6.90
CA LEU A 154 9.88 1.42 6.56
C LEU A 154 8.73 0.52 6.12
N ASP A 155 8.96 -0.37 5.17
CA ASP A 155 7.87 -1.18 4.59
C ASP A 155 7.35 -2.23 5.59
N GLY A 156 8.26 -2.96 6.26
CA GLY A 156 7.89 -3.92 7.30
C GLY A 156 7.22 -3.27 8.51
N GLY A 157 7.81 -2.18 9.02
CA GLY A 157 7.31 -1.45 10.17
C GLY A 157 5.95 -0.79 9.89
N ARG A 158 5.76 -0.22 8.70
CA ARG A 158 4.45 0.28 8.25
C ARG A 158 3.37 -0.77 8.34
N GLY A 159 3.66 -2.01 7.93
CA GLY A 159 2.72 -3.12 8.04
C GLY A 159 2.33 -3.44 9.47
N VAL A 160 3.29 -3.42 10.41
CA VAL A 160 3.03 -3.61 11.84
C VAL A 160 2.16 -2.50 12.41
N ILE A 161 2.44 -1.23 12.10
CA ILE A 161 1.63 -0.10 12.58
C ILE A 161 0.21 -0.17 12.02
N GLU A 162 0.06 -0.45 10.73
CA GLU A 162 -1.25 -0.60 10.07
C GLU A 162 -2.09 -1.70 10.73
N ALA A 163 -1.51 -2.88 10.96
CA ALA A 163 -2.17 -4.01 11.61
C ALA A 163 -2.51 -3.72 13.08
N SER A 164 -1.61 -3.06 13.81
CA SER A 164 -1.84 -2.67 15.21
C SER A 164 -2.99 -1.67 15.34
N LEU A 165 -3.01 -0.62 14.53
CA LEU A 165 -4.10 0.36 14.52
C LEU A 165 -5.42 -0.27 14.09
N ALA A 166 -5.41 -1.18 13.09
CA ALA A 166 -6.60 -1.91 12.68
C ALA A 166 -7.13 -2.82 13.82
N THR A 167 -6.24 -3.43 14.61
CA THR A 167 -6.62 -4.24 15.78
C THR A 167 -7.26 -3.37 16.87
N ILE A 168 -6.68 -2.20 17.15
CA ILE A 168 -7.25 -1.24 18.11
C ILE A 168 -8.62 -0.76 17.61
N ALA A 169 -8.72 -0.36 16.33
CA ALA A 169 -9.97 0.08 15.71
C ALA A 169 -11.05 -1.00 15.77
N LEU A 170 -10.71 -2.26 15.50
CA LEU A 170 -11.63 -3.39 15.58
C LEU A 170 -12.11 -3.62 17.02
N THR A 171 -11.21 -3.53 18.00
CA THR A 171 -11.56 -3.67 19.41
C THR A 171 -12.57 -2.59 19.84
N LEU A 172 -12.31 -1.33 19.47
CA LEU A 172 -13.22 -0.22 19.74
C LEU A 172 -14.57 -0.40 19.04
N PHE A 173 -14.57 -0.76 17.76
CA PHE A 173 -15.78 -1.03 16.98
C PHE A 173 -16.61 -2.13 17.62
N THR A 174 -16.00 -3.28 17.96
CA THR A 174 -16.68 -4.42 18.56
C THR A 174 -17.21 -4.08 19.96
N TYR A 175 -16.46 -3.33 20.76
CA TYR A 175 -16.92 -2.86 22.07
C TYR A 175 -18.18 -1.99 21.97
N GLN A 176 -18.19 -1.03 21.05
CA GLN A 176 -19.33 -0.14 20.86
C GLN A 176 -20.56 -0.89 20.33
N THR A 177 -20.40 -1.72 19.31
CA THR A 177 -21.54 -2.39 18.66
C THR A 177 -22.07 -3.58 19.44
N SER A 178 -21.19 -4.41 20.05
CA SER A 178 -21.61 -5.67 20.69
C SER A 178 -21.88 -5.53 22.18
N LYS A 179 -21.16 -4.64 22.91
CA LYS A 179 -21.33 -4.47 24.36
C LYS A 179 -22.19 -3.29 24.75
N GLN A 180 -22.09 -2.17 24.01
CA GLN A 180 -22.89 -0.99 24.29
C GLN A 180 -24.21 -0.92 23.49
N GLY A 181 -24.41 -1.84 22.54
CA GLY A 181 -25.60 -1.90 21.70
C GLY A 181 -25.77 -0.71 20.75
N GLN A 182 -24.69 0.02 20.48
CA GLN A 182 -24.71 1.14 19.53
C GLN A 182 -24.83 0.65 18.09
N SER A 183 -25.27 1.55 17.21
CA SER A 183 -25.42 1.25 15.78
C SER A 183 -24.06 0.98 15.09
N LEU A 184 -24.09 0.28 13.95
CA LEU A 184 -22.92 0.09 13.12
C LEU A 184 -22.33 1.42 12.64
N ALA A 185 -23.16 2.46 12.44
CA ALA A 185 -22.75 3.80 12.06
C ALA A 185 -21.91 4.48 13.15
N GLU A 186 -22.36 4.43 14.41
CA GLU A 186 -21.62 5.00 15.55
C GLU A 186 -20.29 4.28 15.77
N GLY A 187 -20.27 2.95 15.67
CA GLY A 187 -19.04 2.18 15.72
C GLY A 187 -18.07 2.55 14.59
N PHE A 188 -18.58 2.75 13.39
CA PHE A 188 -17.78 3.15 12.23
C PHE A 188 -17.25 4.59 12.36
N GLN A 189 -18.06 5.52 12.86
CA GLN A 189 -17.62 6.89 13.17
C GLN A 189 -16.46 6.90 14.17
N LEU A 190 -16.53 6.09 15.22
CA LEU A 190 -15.45 5.98 16.21
C LEU A 190 -14.14 5.51 15.58
N VAL A 191 -14.20 4.56 14.66
CA VAL A 191 -13.03 4.10 13.90
C VAL A 191 -12.43 5.25 13.08
N ILE A 192 -13.25 6.03 12.38
CA ILE A 192 -12.76 7.18 11.61
C ILE A 192 -12.11 8.22 12.52
N HIS A 193 -12.73 8.53 13.67
CA HIS A 193 -12.17 9.46 14.66
C HIS A 193 -10.80 9.01 15.19
N LEU A 194 -10.63 7.69 15.45
CA LEU A 194 -9.34 7.16 15.88
C LEU A 194 -8.23 7.49 14.87
N TYR A 195 -8.45 7.24 13.58
CA TYR A 195 -7.46 7.56 12.54
C TYR A 195 -7.29 9.06 12.34
N ALA A 196 -8.36 9.85 12.41
CA ALA A 196 -8.32 11.29 12.27
C ALA A 196 -7.43 11.93 13.35
N TYR A 197 -7.70 11.60 14.61
CA TYR A 197 -6.89 12.12 15.74
C TYR A 197 -5.45 11.59 15.71
N SER A 198 -5.23 10.35 15.30
CA SER A 198 -3.88 9.81 15.12
C SER A 198 -3.09 10.60 14.06
N CYS A 199 -3.71 10.94 12.92
CA CYS A 199 -3.08 11.77 11.90
C CYS A 199 -2.79 13.18 12.40
N ILE A 200 -3.72 13.83 13.11
CA ILE A 200 -3.54 15.18 13.67
C ILE A 200 -2.43 15.18 14.74
N ALA A 201 -2.43 14.20 15.64
CA ALA A 201 -1.39 14.06 16.66
C ALA A 201 0.00 13.91 16.05
N LEU A 202 0.12 13.07 14.99
CA LEU A 202 1.37 12.92 14.25
C LEU A 202 1.75 14.21 13.52
N ALA A 203 0.80 14.94 12.93
CA ALA A 203 1.08 16.22 12.30
C ALA A 203 1.66 17.23 13.28
N ILE A 204 1.07 17.33 14.46
CA ILE A 204 1.57 18.18 15.55
C ILE A 204 2.99 17.75 15.97
N LEU A 205 3.21 16.44 16.14
CA LEU A 205 4.53 15.92 16.49
C LEU A 205 5.58 16.25 15.42
N PHE A 206 5.27 16.07 14.13
CA PHE A 206 6.15 16.48 13.02
C PHE A 206 6.38 18.00 12.98
N ALA A 207 5.37 18.81 13.31
CA ALA A 207 5.50 20.26 13.37
C ALA A 207 6.41 20.74 14.51
N LEU A 208 6.41 20.04 15.65
CA LEU A 208 7.24 20.40 16.82
C LEU A 208 8.69 19.93 16.68
N LEU A 209 8.95 18.86 15.93
CA LEU A 209 10.32 18.36 15.74
C LEU A 209 11.15 19.36 14.94
N ARG A 210 12.29 19.75 15.48
CA ARG A 210 13.24 20.60 14.77
C ARG A 210 14.09 19.73 13.84
N ASP A 211 14.23 20.16 12.60
CA ASP A 211 15.27 19.59 11.73
C ASP A 211 16.64 20.04 12.24
N PRO A 212 17.60 19.16 12.46
CA PRO A 212 18.96 19.58 12.71
C PRO A 212 19.41 20.46 11.55
N ARG A 213 20.10 21.56 11.88
CA ARG A 213 20.72 22.42 10.85
C ARG A 213 21.46 21.51 9.87
N LYS A 214 21.14 21.57 8.59
CA LYS A 214 21.86 20.86 7.55
C LYS A 214 23.35 21.14 7.71
N PRO A 215 24.22 20.12 7.70
CA PRO A 215 25.54 20.33 7.13
C PRO A 215 25.29 20.75 5.67
N ALA A 216 25.85 21.89 5.28
CA ALA A 216 25.81 22.32 3.90
C ALA A 216 26.38 21.22 3.00
N ALA A 217 25.74 21.03 1.86
CA ALA A 217 26.20 20.23 0.73
C ALA A 217 26.18 18.68 0.90
N VAL A 218 25.11 18.07 0.44
CA VAL A 218 25.23 17.15 -0.71
C VAL A 218 23.99 17.38 -1.58
N THR A 219 24.04 18.46 -2.32
CA THR A 219 23.30 18.57 -3.57
C THR A 219 24.13 17.81 -4.61
N GLU A 220 24.19 16.48 -4.51
CA GLU A 220 24.33 15.70 -5.72
C GLU A 220 22.99 15.90 -6.43
N THR A 221 22.88 17.02 -7.15
CA THR A 221 22.10 17.12 -8.35
C THR A 221 22.48 15.85 -9.14
N MET A 222 21.62 14.82 -9.13
CA MET A 222 21.58 13.93 -10.29
C MET A 222 21.42 14.91 -11.46
N GLN A 223 22.53 15.19 -12.14
CA GLN A 223 22.49 15.83 -13.43
C GLN A 223 21.62 14.91 -14.26
N VAL A 224 20.35 15.30 -14.38
CA VAL A 224 19.46 14.77 -15.41
C VAL A 224 20.21 15.11 -16.69
N GLN A 225 21.02 14.16 -17.18
CA GLN A 225 21.55 14.26 -18.52
C GLN A 225 20.33 14.56 -19.39
N LYS A 226 20.35 15.72 -20.06
CA LYS A 226 19.30 16.15 -20.99
C LYS A 226 19.26 15.13 -22.14
N GLY A 227 18.68 13.97 -21.87
CA GLY A 227 18.33 12.99 -22.89
C GLY A 227 17.13 13.52 -23.66
N ASN A 228 17.02 13.18 -24.92
CA ASN A 228 15.82 13.47 -25.69
C ASN A 228 14.71 12.56 -25.15
N LEU A 229 13.74 13.17 -24.41
CA LEU A 229 12.63 12.44 -23.76
C LEU A 229 11.90 11.52 -24.75
N LEU A 230 11.71 11.95 -25.99
CA LEU A 230 11.05 11.16 -27.03
C LEU A 230 11.88 9.96 -27.45
N ALA A 231 13.21 10.11 -27.52
CA ALA A 231 14.10 8.99 -27.82
C ALA A 231 14.14 7.97 -26.68
N ASP A 232 14.13 8.43 -25.43
CA ASP A 232 14.09 7.59 -24.24
C ASP A 232 12.75 6.85 -24.11
N LEU A 233 11.63 7.51 -24.37
CA LEU A 233 10.32 6.87 -24.46
C LEU A 233 10.26 5.81 -25.55
N ASN A 234 10.74 6.13 -26.77
CA ASN A 234 10.78 5.18 -27.88
C ASN A 234 11.66 3.95 -27.57
N PHE A 235 12.79 4.17 -26.88
CA PHE A 235 13.64 3.08 -26.39
C PHE A 235 12.87 2.17 -25.42
N LEU A 236 12.23 2.73 -24.39
CA LEU A 236 11.48 1.97 -23.38
C LEU A 236 10.27 1.25 -24.00
N CYS A 237 9.59 1.87 -24.96
CA CYS A 237 8.47 1.22 -25.67
C CYS A 237 8.91 -0.03 -26.46
N ARG A 238 10.15 -0.09 -26.89
CA ARG A 238 10.71 -1.25 -27.62
C ARG A 238 11.31 -2.34 -26.71
N LEU A 239 11.28 -2.16 -25.39
CA LEU A 239 11.86 -3.09 -24.42
C LEU A 239 10.80 -4.11 -23.94
N PRO A 240 10.74 -5.32 -24.50
CA PRO A 240 9.66 -6.25 -24.21
C PRO A 240 9.68 -6.76 -22.76
N GLU A 241 10.84 -6.81 -22.12
CA GLU A 241 11.00 -7.20 -20.72
C GLU A 241 10.30 -6.18 -19.78
N LEU A 242 10.34 -4.89 -20.11
CA LEU A 242 9.67 -3.84 -19.36
C LEU A 242 8.14 -4.02 -19.43
N TRP A 243 7.59 -4.35 -20.59
CA TRP A 243 6.16 -4.58 -20.77
C TRP A 243 5.69 -5.85 -20.09
N LEU A 244 6.50 -6.92 -20.11
CA LEU A 244 6.22 -8.13 -19.33
C LEU A 244 6.22 -7.83 -17.83
N MET A 245 7.19 -7.06 -17.33
CA MET A 245 7.20 -6.59 -15.94
C MET A 245 5.94 -5.77 -15.64
N THR A 246 5.56 -4.83 -16.52
CA THR A 246 4.35 -4.02 -16.35
C THR A 246 3.11 -4.91 -16.22
N ALA A 247 2.97 -5.92 -17.09
CA ALA A 247 1.88 -6.88 -17.02
C ALA A 247 1.89 -7.70 -15.71
N ILE A 248 3.06 -8.13 -15.25
CA ILE A 248 3.23 -8.86 -13.99
C ILE A 248 2.78 -8.00 -12.80
N VAL A 249 3.23 -6.73 -12.75
CA VAL A 249 2.87 -5.82 -11.66
C VAL A 249 1.38 -5.48 -11.72
N PHE A 250 0.83 -5.21 -12.90
CA PHE A 250 -0.60 -4.96 -13.13
C PHE A 250 -1.46 -6.13 -12.64
N CYS A 251 -1.14 -7.35 -13.03
CA CYS A 251 -1.88 -8.55 -12.62
C CYS A 251 -1.69 -8.86 -11.13
N GLY A 252 -0.48 -8.73 -10.60
CA GLY A 252 -0.20 -8.89 -9.17
C GLY A 252 -0.95 -7.85 -8.31
N TYR A 253 -1.14 -6.65 -8.84
CA TYR A 253 -1.90 -5.60 -8.17
C TYR A 253 -3.41 -5.87 -8.19
N HIS A 254 -3.94 -6.57 -9.21
CA HIS A 254 -5.32 -7.09 -9.20
C HIS A 254 -5.53 -8.07 -8.04
N LEU A 255 -4.62 -9.03 -7.84
CA LEU A 255 -4.69 -9.97 -6.72
C LEU A 255 -4.66 -9.26 -5.36
N PHE A 256 -3.84 -8.19 -5.23
CA PHE A 256 -3.81 -7.38 -4.02
C PHE A 256 -5.14 -6.64 -3.79
N TRP A 257 -5.70 -6.00 -4.81
CA TRP A 257 -6.99 -5.28 -4.73
C TRP A 257 -8.16 -6.19 -4.37
N ALA A 258 -8.15 -7.45 -4.82
CA ALA A 258 -9.17 -8.44 -4.45
C ALA A 258 -9.35 -8.54 -2.93
N THR A 259 -8.26 -8.36 -2.15
CA THR A 259 -8.28 -8.48 -0.68
C THR A 259 -9.08 -7.38 0.02
N TYR A 260 -9.40 -6.27 -0.68
CA TYR A 260 -10.21 -5.19 -0.11
C TYR A 260 -11.71 -5.52 0.00
N SER A 261 -12.18 -6.57 -0.67
CA SER A 261 -13.57 -7.01 -0.62
C SER A 261 -13.77 -8.28 0.20
N PHE A 262 -12.73 -8.80 0.85
CA PHE A 262 -12.83 -10.05 1.62
C PHE A 262 -13.81 -9.95 2.79
N SER A 263 -13.84 -8.83 3.52
CA SER A 263 -14.78 -8.62 4.62
C SER A 263 -16.22 -8.81 4.14
N ALA A 264 -16.64 -8.04 3.13
CA ALA A 264 -17.99 -8.12 2.59
C ALA A 264 -18.30 -9.50 1.96
N TYR A 265 -17.33 -10.14 1.31
CA TYR A 265 -17.49 -11.48 0.75
C TYR A 265 -17.72 -12.53 1.83
N LEU A 266 -17.01 -12.46 2.96
CA LEU A 266 -17.19 -13.36 4.09
C LEU A 266 -18.56 -13.20 4.77
N GLU A 267 -19.10 -11.96 4.79
CA GLU A 267 -20.42 -11.67 5.31
C GLU A 267 -21.53 -12.14 4.35
N GLN A 268 -21.44 -11.74 3.07
CA GLN A 268 -22.48 -11.92 2.06
C GLN A 268 -22.35 -13.24 1.27
N GLY A 269 -21.19 -13.91 1.38
CA GLY A 269 -20.87 -15.14 0.64
C GLY A 269 -21.60 -16.41 1.13
N GLY A 270 -22.66 -16.28 1.89
CA GLY A 270 -23.42 -17.43 2.41
C GLY A 270 -22.72 -18.15 3.57
N LEU A 271 -21.64 -17.57 4.13
CA LEU A 271 -20.93 -18.15 5.29
C LEU A 271 -21.56 -17.77 6.62
N GLY A 272 -22.52 -16.84 6.64
CA GLY A 272 -23.22 -16.39 7.85
C GLY A 272 -22.35 -15.65 8.86
N LEU A 273 -21.20 -15.12 8.45
CA LEU A 273 -20.33 -14.36 9.34
C LEU A 273 -20.95 -13.00 9.67
N SER A 274 -20.89 -12.63 10.93
CA SER A 274 -21.22 -11.26 11.33
C SER A 274 -20.16 -10.27 10.85
N ALA A 275 -20.50 -8.98 10.72
CA ALA A 275 -19.57 -7.91 10.37
C ALA A 275 -18.32 -7.91 11.25
N ALA A 276 -18.48 -8.15 12.56
CA ALA A 276 -17.37 -8.23 13.51
C ALA A 276 -16.46 -9.46 13.26
N ALA A 277 -17.05 -10.62 12.93
CA ALA A 277 -16.28 -11.83 12.62
C ALA A 277 -15.49 -11.68 11.31
N ALA A 278 -16.13 -11.17 10.25
CA ALA A 278 -15.47 -10.88 8.98
C ALA A 278 -14.37 -9.82 9.13
N ALA A 279 -14.61 -8.77 9.91
CA ALA A 279 -13.61 -7.75 10.25
C ALA A 279 -12.43 -8.36 11.03
N THR A 280 -12.67 -9.34 11.91
CA THR A 280 -11.62 -10.04 12.65
C THR A 280 -10.69 -10.80 11.69
N VAL A 281 -11.25 -11.60 10.77
CA VAL A 281 -10.47 -12.34 9.77
C VAL A 281 -9.66 -11.40 8.87
N THR A 282 -10.25 -10.31 8.42
CA THR A 282 -9.57 -9.34 7.54
C THR A 282 -8.53 -8.50 8.28
N THR A 283 -8.74 -8.21 9.57
CA THR A 283 -7.72 -7.59 10.41
C THR A 283 -6.54 -8.54 10.65
N ALA A 284 -6.82 -9.83 10.92
CA ALA A 284 -5.77 -10.85 11.02
C ALA A 284 -4.96 -10.98 9.72
N LYS A 285 -5.60 -10.84 8.54
CA LYS A 285 -4.91 -10.78 7.23
C LYS A 285 -3.89 -9.63 7.18
N LEU A 286 -4.15 -8.47 7.79
CA LEU A 286 -3.20 -7.35 7.77
C LEU A 286 -1.89 -7.72 8.48
N TRP A 287 -1.93 -8.56 9.50
CA TRP A 287 -0.74 -9.08 10.17
C TRP A 287 0.12 -9.98 9.27
N MET A 288 -0.42 -10.48 8.16
CA MET A 288 0.38 -11.23 7.17
C MET A 288 1.34 -10.35 6.38
N ARG A 289 1.20 -9.01 6.44
CA ARG A 289 2.02 -8.08 5.67
C ARG A 289 3.50 -8.10 6.05
N PRO A 290 3.90 -8.00 7.32
CA PRO A 290 5.30 -8.14 7.70
C PRO A 290 5.89 -9.49 7.29
N PHE A 291 5.13 -10.57 7.47
CA PHE A 291 5.60 -11.92 7.15
C PHE A 291 5.73 -12.14 5.63
N GLY A 292 4.74 -11.72 4.85
CA GLY A 292 4.76 -11.84 3.39
C GLY A 292 5.85 -10.98 2.76
N GLY A 293 5.94 -9.71 3.15
CA GLY A 293 6.93 -8.77 2.60
C GLY A 293 8.36 -9.18 2.94
N ILE A 294 8.66 -9.39 4.22
CA ILE A 294 10.01 -9.78 4.67
C ILE A 294 10.34 -11.20 4.20
N GLY A 295 9.44 -12.16 4.39
CA GLY A 295 9.64 -13.54 3.98
C GLY A 295 9.82 -13.70 2.48
N GLY A 296 9.01 -13.00 1.69
CA GLY A 296 9.14 -12.94 0.22
C GLY A 296 10.50 -12.38 -0.22
N GLY A 297 10.95 -11.28 0.40
CA GLY A 297 12.27 -10.70 0.14
C GLY A 297 13.42 -11.66 0.46
N LEU A 298 13.44 -12.25 1.66
CA LEU A 298 14.47 -13.21 2.08
C LEU A 298 14.51 -14.46 1.18
N LEU A 299 13.36 -14.97 0.76
CA LEU A 299 13.28 -16.06 -0.20
C LEU A 299 13.76 -15.63 -1.58
N GLY A 300 13.45 -14.40 -2.00
CA GLY A 300 13.92 -13.80 -3.25
C GLY A 300 15.43 -13.71 -3.31
N ASP A 301 16.09 -13.33 -2.22
CA ASP A 301 17.54 -13.26 -2.12
C ASP A 301 18.19 -14.64 -2.24
N ARG A 302 17.55 -15.70 -1.70
CA ARG A 302 18.08 -17.07 -1.74
C ARG A 302 17.83 -17.79 -3.06
N LEU A 303 16.68 -17.61 -3.66
CA LEU A 303 16.26 -18.38 -4.85
C LEU A 303 16.36 -17.59 -6.14
N THR A 304 15.78 -16.47 -6.26
CA THR A 304 15.75 -15.36 -7.22
C THR A 304 14.40 -14.66 -7.08
N PRO A 305 14.32 -13.32 -7.11
CA PRO A 305 13.07 -12.59 -6.95
C PRO A 305 11.97 -13.03 -7.94
N LEU A 306 12.34 -13.30 -9.20
CA LEU A 306 11.37 -13.69 -10.23
C LEU A 306 10.76 -15.09 -9.97
N ARG A 307 11.55 -16.07 -9.50
CA ARG A 307 11.02 -17.42 -9.19
C ARG A 307 10.06 -17.39 -8.02
N VAL A 308 10.44 -16.68 -6.94
CA VAL A 308 9.57 -16.53 -5.76
C VAL A 308 8.30 -15.77 -6.14
N LEU A 309 8.39 -14.75 -6.99
CA LEU A 309 7.24 -14.01 -7.50
C LEU A 309 6.29 -14.90 -8.31
N ILE A 310 6.80 -15.77 -9.20
CA ILE A 310 6.00 -16.75 -9.95
C ILE A 310 5.26 -17.67 -8.98
N CYS A 311 5.95 -18.25 -8.00
CA CYS A 311 5.32 -19.10 -7.00
C CYS A 311 4.23 -18.36 -6.22
N ALA A 312 4.49 -17.13 -5.77
CA ALA A 312 3.52 -16.33 -5.04
C ALA A 312 2.29 -15.97 -5.90
N LEU A 313 2.48 -15.63 -7.18
CA LEU A 313 1.38 -15.39 -8.13
C LEU A 313 0.50 -16.64 -8.32
N VAL A 314 1.11 -17.80 -8.54
CA VAL A 314 0.39 -19.08 -8.67
C VAL A 314 -0.41 -19.37 -7.40
N LEU A 315 0.24 -19.30 -6.24
CA LEU A 315 -0.37 -19.61 -4.95
C LEU A 315 -1.49 -18.62 -4.58
N ALA A 316 -1.32 -17.32 -4.83
CA ALA A 316 -2.37 -16.33 -4.63
C ALA A 316 -3.56 -16.56 -5.56
N THR A 317 -3.32 -16.88 -6.83
CA THR A 317 -4.37 -17.17 -7.82
C THR A 317 -5.17 -18.41 -7.44
N LEU A 318 -4.47 -19.50 -7.08
CA LEU A 318 -5.11 -20.73 -6.58
C LEU A 318 -5.84 -20.49 -5.26
N GLY A 319 -5.29 -19.65 -4.38
CA GLY A 319 -5.94 -19.26 -3.13
C GLY A 319 -7.28 -18.56 -3.36
N ILE A 320 -7.35 -17.60 -4.31
CA ILE A 320 -8.61 -16.91 -4.64
C ILE A 320 -9.61 -17.88 -5.30
N ALA A 321 -9.15 -18.75 -6.20
CA ALA A 321 -10.01 -19.79 -6.76
C ALA A 321 -10.54 -20.75 -5.68
N GLY A 322 -9.67 -21.16 -4.75
CA GLY A 322 -10.04 -21.96 -3.59
C GLY A 322 -11.02 -21.23 -2.66
N LEU A 323 -10.90 -19.91 -2.50
CA LEU A 323 -11.84 -19.12 -1.70
C LEU A 323 -13.25 -19.11 -2.31
N ILE A 324 -13.37 -19.02 -3.63
CA ILE A 324 -14.66 -19.16 -4.34
C ILE A 324 -15.27 -20.53 -4.04
N ILE A 325 -14.48 -21.59 -4.15
CA ILE A 325 -14.94 -22.96 -3.90
C ILE A 325 -15.33 -23.15 -2.43
N ALA A 326 -14.51 -22.67 -1.49
CA ALA A 326 -14.76 -22.78 -0.05
C ALA A 326 -16.11 -22.16 0.36
N THR A 327 -16.50 -21.05 -0.25
CA THR A 327 -17.80 -20.41 0.02
C THR A 327 -18.97 -21.20 -0.56
N MET A 328 -18.78 -21.91 -1.67
CA MET A 328 -19.83 -22.80 -2.22
C MET A 328 -20.16 -23.97 -1.28
N PHE A 329 -19.20 -24.42 -0.46
CA PHE A 329 -19.39 -25.50 0.52
C PHE A 329 -19.58 -24.99 1.95
N HIS A 330 -19.85 -23.69 2.14
CA HIS A 330 -20.02 -23.07 3.46
C HIS A 330 -18.84 -23.31 4.44
N GLY A 331 -17.64 -23.50 3.92
CA GLY A 331 -16.44 -23.81 4.68
C GLY A 331 -15.83 -22.58 5.36
N VAL A 332 -16.42 -22.11 6.46
CA VAL A 332 -15.98 -20.87 7.18
C VAL A 332 -14.50 -20.91 7.56
N VAL A 333 -14.05 -22.00 8.18
CA VAL A 333 -12.65 -22.14 8.64
C VAL A 333 -11.69 -22.16 7.46
N LEU A 334 -12.06 -22.87 6.38
CA LEU A 334 -11.26 -22.92 5.17
C LEU A 334 -11.18 -21.55 4.51
N ALA A 335 -12.32 -20.83 4.40
CA ALA A 335 -12.35 -19.49 3.83
C ALA A 335 -11.49 -18.51 4.63
N ALA A 336 -11.57 -18.53 5.97
CA ALA A 336 -10.73 -17.71 6.84
C ALA A 336 -9.24 -18.03 6.67
N GLY A 337 -8.86 -19.31 6.63
CA GLY A 337 -7.50 -19.75 6.37
C GLY A 337 -6.98 -19.29 5.00
N LEU A 338 -7.82 -19.40 3.97
CA LEU A 338 -7.46 -18.92 2.63
C LEU A 338 -7.30 -17.40 2.56
N VAL A 339 -8.11 -16.62 3.27
CA VAL A 339 -7.95 -15.16 3.37
C VAL A 339 -6.58 -14.79 3.95
N LEU A 340 -6.14 -15.46 5.02
CA LEU A 340 -4.80 -15.26 5.60
C LEU A 340 -3.70 -15.68 4.63
N PHE A 341 -3.85 -16.84 4.00
CA PHE A 341 -2.89 -17.36 3.03
C PHE A 341 -2.75 -16.46 1.80
N ILE A 342 -3.87 -16.01 1.22
CA ILE A 342 -3.87 -15.05 0.11
C ILE A 342 -3.19 -13.75 0.55
N GLY A 343 -3.52 -13.26 1.76
CA GLY A 343 -2.87 -12.09 2.34
C GLY A 343 -1.35 -12.22 2.36
N LEU A 344 -0.83 -13.35 2.87
CA LEU A 344 0.60 -13.64 2.88
C LEU A 344 1.23 -13.60 1.48
N MET A 345 0.59 -14.24 0.49
CA MET A 345 1.08 -14.32 -0.88
C MET A 345 1.06 -12.96 -1.59
N VAL A 346 -0.01 -12.18 -1.45
CA VAL A 346 -0.10 -10.86 -2.12
C VAL A 346 0.87 -9.84 -1.52
N TYR A 347 1.17 -9.93 -0.23
CA TYR A 347 2.21 -9.10 0.38
C TYR A 347 3.62 -9.53 -0.04
N ALA A 348 3.86 -10.82 -0.27
CA ALA A 348 5.11 -11.29 -0.89
C ALA A 348 5.25 -10.77 -2.34
N ILE A 349 4.18 -10.83 -3.14
CA ILE A 349 4.14 -10.27 -4.50
C ILE A 349 4.52 -8.78 -4.47
N ARG A 350 3.92 -8.00 -3.57
CA ARG A 350 4.21 -6.56 -3.45
C ARG A 350 5.65 -6.25 -3.07
N GLY A 351 6.27 -7.07 -2.24
CA GLY A 351 7.68 -6.92 -1.87
C GLY A 351 8.64 -7.26 -3.01
N LEU A 352 8.22 -8.07 -3.97
CA LEU A 352 9.11 -8.65 -4.98
C LEU A 352 9.02 -7.99 -6.36
N TYR A 353 7.86 -7.43 -6.75
CA TYR A 353 7.68 -7.06 -8.16
C TYR A 353 8.58 -5.89 -8.63
N TRP A 354 9.03 -5.02 -7.74
CA TRP A 354 10.02 -3.99 -8.10
C TRP A 354 11.46 -4.55 -8.19
N ALA A 355 11.76 -5.63 -7.47
CA ALA A 355 13.06 -6.28 -7.53
C ALA A 355 13.34 -6.94 -8.91
N ILE A 356 12.30 -7.17 -9.73
CA ILE A 356 12.50 -7.70 -11.08
C ILE A 356 12.88 -6.63 -12.13
N LEU A 357 12.89 -5.35 -11.76
CA LEU A 357 13.33 -4.27 -12.67
C LEU A 357 14.80 -4.45 -13.10
N ASP A 358 15.65 -4.94 -12.21
CA ASP A 358 17.08 -5.16 -12.49
C ASP A 358 17.30 -6.19 -13.61
N VAL A 359 16.41 -7.18 -13.74
CA VAL A 359 16.53 -8.20 -14.81
C VAL A 359 15.94 -7.76 -16.15
N CYS A 360 15.25 -6.61 -16.19
CA CYS A 360 14.66 -6.04 -17.40
C CYS A 360 15.64 -5.23 -18.27
N ASN A 361 16.93 -5.14 -17.89
CA ASN A 361 17.97 -4.38 -18.62
C ASN A 361 17.61 -2.91 -18.90
N VAL A 362 16.94 -2.25 -17.97
CA VAL A 362 16.64 -0.83 -18.07
C VAL A 362 17.92 -0.05 -17.73
N PRO A 363 18.45 0.77 -18.66
CA PRO A 363 19.62 1.59 -18.39
C PRO A 363 19.37 2.57 -17.24
N VAL A 364 20.38 2.79 -16.39
CA VAL A 364 20.28 3.66 -15.20
C VAL A 364 19.74 5.05 -15.54
N ARG A 365 20.12 5.63 -16.69
CA ARG A 365 19.68 6.96 -17.13
C ARG A 365 18.17 7.08 -17.34
N VAL A 366 17.47 6.00 -17.68
CA VAL A 366 16.01 5.98 -17.95
C VAL A 366 15.21 5.20 -16.92
N THR A 367 15.83 4.74 -15.84
CA THR A 367 15.18 3.96 -14.77
C THR A 367 14.01 4.72 -14.15
N GLY A 368 14.15 6.00 -13.87
CA GLY A 368 13.07 6.82 -13.32
C GLY A 368 11.88 6.93 -14.26
N LEU A 369 12.14 7.11 -15.57
CA LEU A 369 11.09 7.16 -16.59
C LEU A 369 10.38 5.80 -16.74
N ALA A 370 11.15 4.71 -16.71
CA ALA A 370 10.59 3.34 -16.74
C ALA A 370 9.69 3.07 -15.54
N ILE A 371 10.13 3.41 -14.32
CA ILE A 371 9.31 3.29 -13.10
C ILE A 371 8.02 4.11 -13.24
N GLY A 372 8.10 5.34 -13.78
CA GLY A 372 6.93 6.18 -14.01
C GLY A 372 5.92 5.53 -14.96
N ILE A 373 6.36 5.03 -16.11
CA ILE A 373 5.49 4.36 -17.09
C ILE A 373 4.86 3.11 -16.49
N VAL A 374 5.68 2.25 -15.87
CA VAL A 374 5.19 1.04 -15.20
C VAL A 374 4.14 1.40 -14.14
N SER A 375 4.40 2.42 -13.31
CA SER A 375 3.49 2.79 -12.22
C SER A 375 2.13 3.27 -12.72
N VAL A 376 2.09 4.11 -13.76
CA VAL A 376 0.82 4.61 -14.32
C VAL A 376 -0.07 3.46 -14.80
N ILE A 377 0.51 2.48 -15.49
CA ILE A 377 -0.24 1.35 -16.03
C ILE A 377 -0.54 0.32 -14.94
N ALA A 378 0.48 -0.06 -14.18
CA ALA A 378 0.37 -1.15 -13.21
C ALA A 378 -0.53 -0.80 -12.00
N TYR A 379 -0.67 0.48 -11.67
CA TYR A 379 -1.57 0.95 -10.61
C TYR A 379 -2.91 1.50 -11.12
N SER A 380 -3.18 1.45 -12.43
CA SER A 380 -4.51 1.79 -12.96
C SER A 380 -5.67 0.93 -12.38
N PRO A 381 -5.45 -0.27 -11.82
CA PRO A 381 -6.46 -0.99 -11.06
C PRO A 381 -7.05 -0.21 -9.87
N ASP A 382 -6.34 0.78 -9.33
CA ASP A 382 -6.89 1.71 -8.31
C ASP A 382 -8.15 2.44 -8.80
N ILE A 383 -8.26 2.66 -10.12
CA ILE A 383 -9.42 3.28 -10.75
C ILE A 383 -10.44 2.22 -11.18
N LEU A 384 -9.95 1.16 -11.83
CA LEU A 384 -10.81 0.20 -12.54
C LEU A 384 -11.48 -0.80 -11.60
N LEU A 385 -10.75 -1.36 -10.64
CA LEU A 385 -11.26 -2.45 -9.81
C LEU A 385 -12.39 -2.03 -8.85
N PRO A 386 -12.37 -0.84 -8.24
CA PRO A 386 -13.51 -0.38 -7.46
C PRO A 386 -14.79 -0.30 -8.29
N LEU A 387 -14.70 0.17 -9.56
CA LEU A 387 -15.84 0.25 -10.48
C LEU A 387 -16.35 -1.14 -10.86
N ILE A 388 -15.45 -2.06 -11.24
CA ILE A 388 -15.80 -3.43 -11.61
C ILE A 388 -16.46 -4.14 -10.41
N ASN A 389 -15.84 -4.07 -9.22
CA ASN A 389 -16.40 -4.68 -8.01
C ASN A 389 -17.75 -4.08 -7.64
N GLY A 390 -17.87 -2.74 -7.66
CA GLY A 390 -19.12 -2.05 -7.37
C GLY A 390 -20.23 -2.45 -8.34
N TRP A 391 -19.92 -2.47 -9.63
CA TRP A 391 -20.89 -2.86 -10.66
C TRP A 391 -21.32 -4.33 -10.53
N THR A 392 -20.37 -5.28 -10.39
CA THR A 392 -20.70 -6.69 -10.29
C THR A 392 -21.53 -7.01 -9.04
N THR A 393 -21.16 -6.45 -7.89
CA THR A 393 -21.87 -6.72 -6.63
C THR A 393 -23.21 -5.97 -6.51
N GLN A 394 -23.43 -4.91 -7.29
CA GLN A 394 -24.72 -4.23 -7.36
C GLN A 394 -25.71 -4.93 -8.28
N HIS A 395 -25.26 -5.38 -9.48
CA HIS A 395 -26.13 -6.02 -10.47
C HIS A 395 -26.38 -7.50 -10.18
N PHE A 396 -25.47 -8.17 -9.51
CA PHE A 396 -25.58 -9.57 -9.09
C PHE A 396 -25.52 -9.65 -7.56
N PRO A 397 -26.67 -9.49 -6.86
CA PRO A 397 -26.70 -9.41 -5.40
C PRO A 397 -26.22 -10.70 -4.74
N GLY A 398 -25.74 -10.55 -3.51
CA GLY A 398 -25.24 -11.65 -2.69
C GLY A 398 -23.89 -12.19 -3.15
N VAL A 399 -23.69 -13.49 -3.03
CA VAL A 399 -22.40 -14.14 -3.31
C VAL A 399 -22.00 -14.08 -4.78
N VAL A 400 -22.97 -14.09 -5.70
CA VAL A 400 -22.73 -14.22 -7.15
C VAL A 400 -21.92 -13.05 -7.70
N GLY A 401 -22.21 -11.81 -7.31
CA GLY A 401 -21.47 -10.64 -7.75
C GLY A 401 -20.00 -10.69 -7.35
N TYR A 402 -19.71 -11.16 -6.13
CA TYR A 402 -18.33 -11.37 -5.69
C TYR A 402 -17.65 -12.53 -6.40
N GLN A 403 -18.36 -13.63 -6.70
CA GLN A 403 -17.80 -14.77 -7.46
C GLN A 403 -17.42 -14.36 -8.88
N ILE A 404 -18.26 -13.56 -9.55
CA ILE A 404 -17.94 -12.99 -10.87
C ILE A 404 -16.68 -12.11 -10.77
N TYR A 405 -16.64 -11.22 -9.80
CA TYR A 405 -15.47 -10.36 -9.56
C TYR A 405 -14.19 -11.17 -9.30
N TYR A 406 -14.24 -12.16 -8.41
CA TYR A 406 -13.05 -12.98 -8.11
C TYR A 406 -12.66 -13.91 -9.26
N SER A 407 -13.60 -14.37 -10.09
CA SER A 407 -13.29 -15.12 -11.32
C SER A 407 -12.53 -14.26 -12.33
N TYR A 408 -12.90 -12.97 -12.45
CA TYR A 408 -12.12 -12.00 -13.22
C TYR A 408 -10.71 -11.84 -12.64
N ILE A 409 -10.58 -11.70 -11.31
CA ILE A 409 -9.27 -11.60 -10.64
C ILE A 409 -8.41 -12.85 -10.85
N VAL A 410 -8.99 -14.06 -10.78
CA VAL A 410 -8.30 -15.33 -11.10
C VAL A 410 -7.77 -15.32 -12.54
N THR A 411 -8.57 -14.85 -13.49
CA THR A 411 -8.13 -14.71 -14.90
C THR A 411 -6.93 -13.76 -15.00
N MET A 412 -6.96 -12.60 -14.32
CA MET A 412 -5.81 -11.70 -14.27
C MET A 412 -4.59 -12.34 -13.60
N GLY A 413 -4.80 -13.11 -12.54
CA GLY A 413 -3.73 -13.87 -11.88
C GLY A 413 -3.06 -14.86 -12.83
N VAL A 414 -3.83 -15.61 -13.60
CA VAL A 414 -3.31 -16.55 -14.63
C VAL A 414 -2.51 -15.79 -15.71
N LEU A 415 -3.01 -14.65 -16.19
CA LEU A 415 -2.28 -13.82 -17.15
C LEU A 415 -0.95 -13.30 -16.57
N GLY A 416 -0.94 -12.91 -15.28
CA GLY A 416 0.27 -12.53 -14.58
C GLY A 416 1.30 -13.65 -14.47
N VAL A 417 0.85 -14.88 -14.19
CA VAL A 417 1.71 -16.08 -14.18
C VAL A 417 2.30 -16.33 -15.56
N ILE A 418 1.48 -16.27 -16.62
CA ILE A 418 1.94 -16.46 -18.00
C ILE A 418 3.00 -15.41 -18.36
N ALA A 419 2.75 -14.14 -18.07
CA ALA A 419 3.72 -13.06 -18.32
C ALA A 419 5.05 -13.30 -17.57
N ALA A 420 4.98 -13.74 -16.31
CA ALA A 420 6.16 -14.03 -15.50
C ALA A 420 6.95 -15.25 -16.02
N LEU A 421 6.28 -16.30 -16.50
CA LEU A 421 6.92 -17.45 -17.13
C LEU A 421 7.59 -17.07 -18.45
N ILE A 422 6.95 -16.23 -19.26
CA ILE A 422 7.54 -15.71 -20.52
C ILE A 422 8.79 -14.89 -20.19
N LEU A 423 8.73 -14.00 -19.20
CA LEU A 423 9.89 -13.21 -18.77
C LEU A 423 11.04 -14.12 -18.30
N ASN A 424 10.73 -15.11 -17.47
CA ASN A 424 11.72 -16.08 -16.97
C ASN A 424 12.41 -16.85 -18.11
N LYS A 425 11.64 -17.30 -19.11
CA LYS A 425 12.18 -17.98 -20.29
C LYS A 425 13.06 -17.08 -21.16
N ARG A 426 12.69 -15.79 -21.31
CA ARG A 426 13.53 -14.81 -22.05
C ARG A 426 14.87 -14.55 -21.34
N ILE A 427 14.83 -14.37 -20.00
CA ILE A 427 16.05 -14.18 -19.21
C ILE A 427 16.96 -15.41 -19.28
N ALA A 428 16.40 -16.62 -19.19
CA ALA A 428 17.15 -17.87 -19.31
C ALA A 428 17.85 -18.00 -20.68
N LYS A 429 17.13 -17.70 -21.78
CA LYS A 429 17.71 -17.71 -23.13
C LYS A 429 18.86 -16.69 -23.28
N ARG A 430 18.70 -15.48 -22.71
CA ARG A 430 19.73 -14.44 -22.77
C ARG A 430 20.99 -14.80 -21.98
N LYS A 431 20.86 -15.55 -20.87
CA LYS A 431 22.01 -16.02 -20.10
C LYS A 431 22.76 -17.19 -20.76
N ALA A 432 22.09 -17.90 -21.68
CA ALA A 432 22.66 -19.03 -22.41
C ALA A 432 23.29 -18.63 -23.77
N ALA A 433 22.97 -17.41 -24.27
CA ALA A 433 23.58 -16.80 -25.46
C ALA A 433 24.77 -15.91 -25.07
#